data_a553926c753a324737adbbffa6c23aa2
#
_entry.id   a553926c753a324737adbbffa6c23aa2
#
_cell.length_a   1.000
_cell.length_b   1.000
_cell.length_c   1.000
_cell.angle_alpha   90.00
_cell.angle_beta   90.00
_cell.angle_gamma   90.00
#
_symmetry.space_group_name_H-M   'P 1'
#
loop_
_entity.id
_entity.type
_entity.pdbx_description
1 polymer ?
#
loop_
_entity_poly.entity_id
_entity_poly.type
_entity_poly.pdbx_seq_one_letter_code
_entity_poly.pdbx_strand_id
1 'polypeptide(L)'
;MLYVAGDLETAFAETFGHQVMASHLPAAVKFLSRQELEERCISMLTARRDLQVLDLRGAALARLNLDAQLLSTCEQLPVCQAWSRWWHEAAEQPDGLLYPSRLLPRGTNLALYERCTDAWEEECLGDLMHWPAISPEPAVLEILDAHGWGLVG
;
A
#
# COMPACT_ATOMS: atom_id res chain seq x y z
N MET A 1 7.25 10.96 -4.25
CA MET A 1 6.22 10.40 -3.33
C MET A 1 6.57 8.96 -3.04
N LEU A 2 6.56 8.56 -1.77
CA LEU A 2 6.80 7.20 -1.30
C LEU A 2 5.47 6.58 -0.84
N TYR A 3 5.19 5.34 -1.22
CA TYR A 3 3.98 4.60 -0.83
C TYR A 3 4.35 3.53 0.20
N VAL A 4 3.61 3.51 1.30
CA VAL A 4 3.81 2.60 2.44
C VAL A 4 2.48 2.00 2.84
N ALA A 5 2.47 0.76 3.27
CA ALA A 5 1.30 0.12 3.85
C ALA A 5 1.41 0.01 5.37
N GLY A 6 0.28 -0.09 6.05
CA GLY A 6 0.24 -0.19 7.51
C GLY A 6 0.66 -1.55 8.06
N ASP A 7 0.65 -2.59 7.21
CA ASP A 7 1.02 -3.96 7.54
C ASP A 7 1.53 -4.70 6.30
N LEU A 8 2.15 -5.86 6.51
CA LEU A 8 2.74 -6.66 5.44
C LEU A 8 1.69 -7.19 4.46
N GLU A 9 0.54 -7.65 4.95
CA GLU A 9 -0.53 -8.18 4.09
C GLU A 9 -1.04 -7.10 3.13
N THR A 10 -1.24 -5.88 3.63
CA THR A 10 -1.64 -4.73 2.80
C THR A 10 -0.56 -4.37 1.78
N ALA A 11 0.71 -4.32 2.18
CA ALA A 11 1.84 -4.06 1.28
C ALA A 11 1.91 -5.11 0.16
N PHE A 12 1.73 -6.37 0.52
CA PHE A 12 1.72 -7.49 -0.40
C PHE A 12 0.55 -7.41 -1.39
N ALA A 13 -0.66 -7.17 -0.90
CA ALA A 13 -1.85 -7.04 -1.73
C ALA A 13 -1.74 -5.87 -2.71
N GLU A 14 -1.25 -4.70 -2.28
CA GLU A 14 -1.07 -3.53 -3.17
C GLU A 14 0.04 -3.75 -4.20
N THR A 15 1.07 -4.54 -3.88
CA THR A 15 2.16 -4.83 -4.81
C THR A 15 1.75 -5.84 -5.88
N PHE A 16 1.11 -6.92 -5.50
CA PHE A 16 0.83 -8.07 -6.37
C PHE A 16 -0.64 -8.19 -6.77
N GLY A 17 -1.55 -7.65 -5.98
CA GLY A 17 -2.98 -7.84 -6.19
C GLY A 17 -3.49 -7.28 -7.52
N HIS A 18 -2.91 -6.20 -8.01
CA HIS A 18 -3.28 -5.62 -9.31
C HIS A 18 -2.98 -6.55 -10.49
N GLN A 19 -1.84 -7.21 -10.48
CA GLN A 19 -1.46 -8.18 -11.52
C GLN A 19 -2.41 -9.37 -11.53
N VAL A 20 -2.75 -9.84 -10.35
CA VAL A 20 -3.64 -10.98 -10.15
C VAL A 20 -5.08 -10.64 -10.50
N MET A 21 -5.56 -9.45 -10.14
CA MET A 21 -6.94 -9.02 -10.45
C MET A 21 -7.16 -8.61 -11.89
N ALA A 22 -6.12 -8.09 -12.56
CA ALA A 22 -6.20 -7.67 -13.97
C ALA A 22 -6.32 -8.85 -14.96
N SER A 23 -6.04 -10.07 -14.52
CA SER A 23 -5.97 -11.24 -15.41
C SER A 23 -7.32 -11.77 -15.88
N HIS A 24 -8.47 -11.30 -15.36
CA HIS A 24 -9.82 -11.83 -15.62
C HIS A 24 -9.93 -13.37 -15.50
N LEU A 25 -8.89 -14.01 -14.95
CA LEU A 25 -8.85 -15.45 -14.76
C LEU A 25 -9.67 -15.86 -13.53
N PRO A 26 -10.29 -17.06 -13.54
CA PRO A 26 -10.94 -17.62 -12.36
C PRO A 26 -9.99 -17.61 -11.17
N ALA A 27 -10.53 -17.42 -9.97
CA ALA A 27 -9.76 -17.36 -8.71
C ALA A 27 -8.80 -18.56 -8.51
N ALA A 28 -9.10 -19.70 -9.13
CA ALA A 28 -8.30 -20.93 -9.07
C ALA A 28 -6.94 -20.85 -9.82
N VAL A 29 -6.60 -19.73 -10.48
CA VAL A 29 -5.42 -19.64 -11.36
C VAL A 29 -4.63 -18.36 -11.06
N LYS A 30 -4.46 -18.04 -9.78
CA LYS A 30 -3.67 -16.89 -9.37
C LYS A 30 -2.31 -17.38 -8.89
N PHE A 31 -1.27 -17.17 -9.71
CA PHE A 31 0.08 -17.59 -9.38
C PHE A 31 1.04 -16.41 -9.35
N LEU A 32 1.95 -16.45 -8.38
CA LEU A 32 3.11 -15.58 -8.33
C LEU A 32 4.38 -16.39 -8.61
N SER A 33 5.36 -15.74 -9.22
CA SER A 33 6.66 -16.35 -9.45
C SER A 33 7.48 -16.36 -8.15
N ARG A 34 8.06 -17.51 -7.82
CA ARG A 34 9.02 -17.64 -6.72
C ARG A 34 10.19 -16.67 -6.91
N GLN A 35 10.75 -16.61 -8.12
CA GLN A 35 11.84 -15.71 -8.44
C GLN A 35 11.47 -14.25 -8.17
N GLU A 36 10.26 -13.82 -8.53
CA GLU A 36 9.80 -12.45 -8.26
C GLU A 36 9.77 -12.12 -6.77
N LEU A 37 9.40 -13.08 -5.92
CA LEU A 37 9.41 -12.90 -4.47
C LEU A 37 10.83 -12.89 -3.90
N GLU A 38 11.73 -13.72 -4.42
CA GLU A 38 13.14 -13.77 -4.00
C GLU A 38 13.93 -12.50 -4.39
N GLU A 39 13.55 -11.85 -5.50
CA GLU A 39 14.18 -10.61 -5.97
C GLU A 39 13.66 -9.34 -5.26
N ARG A 40 12.63 -9.45 -4.40
CA ARG A 40 12.05 -8.32 -3.68
C ARG A 40 12.45 -8.34 -2.21
N CYS A 41 12.69 -7.15 -1.69
CA CYS A 41 13.01 -6.93 -0.28
C CYS A 41 11.81 -6.34 0.45
N ILE A 42 11.63 -6.77 1.72
CA ILE A 42 10.74 -6.10 2.64
C ILE A 42 11.53 -5.01 3.36
N SER A 43 11.01 -3.81 3.34
CA SER A 43 11.55 -2.70 4.12
C SER A 43 10.52 -2.24 5.16
N MET A 44 11.00 -1.97 6.36
CA MET A 44 10.24 -1.33 7.42
C MET A 44 10.63 0.15 7.51
N LEU A 45 9.62 1.01 7.57
CA LEU A 45 9.82 2.44 7.79
C LEU A 45 9.45 2.81 9.23
N THR A 46 10.37 3.41 9.94
CA THR A 46 10.16 3.93 11.30
C THR A 46 10.19 5.45 11.27
N ALA A 47 9.11 6.07 11.72
CA ALA A 47 9.05 7.52 11.80
C ALA A 47 9.96 8.06 12.91
N ARG A 48 10.75 9.09 12.59
CA ARG A 48 11.64 9.80 13.54
C ARG A 48 10.95 10.97 14.23
N ARG A 49 9.79 11.38 13.73
CA ARG A 49 8.94 12.43 14.29
C ARG A 49 7.49 12.15 13.97
N ASP A 50 6.59 12.84 14.60
CA ASP A 50 5.18 12.84 14.23
C ASP A 50 5.01 13.36 12.80
N LEU A 51 4.18 12.68 12.01
CA LEU A 51 3.84 13.05 10.65
C LEU A 51 2.45 13.70 10.62
N GLN A 52 2.34 14.83 9.97
CA GLN A 52 1.06 15.47 9.69
C GLN A 52 0.49 14.95 8.38
N VAL A 53 -0.52 14.08 8.47
CA VAL A 53 -1.10 13.46 7.29
C VAL A 53 -2.57 13.85 7.13
N LEU A 54 -3.00 14.02 5.89
CA LEU A 54 -4.42 14.18 5.58
C LEU A 54 -5.08 12.80 5.59
N ASP A 55 -6.00 12.60 6.52
CA ASP A 55 -6.74 11.34 6.62
C ASP A 55 -7.92 11.33 5.64
N LEU A 56 -7.85 10.45 4.64
CA LEU A 56 -8.87 10.24 3.62
C LEU A 56 -9.72 8.99 3.88
N ARG A 57 -9.77 8.49 5.13
CA ARG A 57 -10.54 7.30 5.47
C ARG A 57 -11.93 7.66 6.01
N GLY A 58 -12.89 6.74 5.81
CA GLY A 58 -14.22 6.84 6.39
C GLY A 58 -14.95 8.15 6.07
N ALA A 59 -15.46 8.82 7.11
CA ALA A 59 -16.22 10.05 6.97
C ALA A 59 -15.40 11.29 6.55
N ALA A 60 -14.07 11.20 6.51
CA ALA A 60 -13.23 12.32 6.11
C ALA A 60 -13.42 12.69 4.63
N LEU A 61 -13.56 11.70 3.75
CA LEU A 61 -13.90 11.95 2.34
C LEU A 61 -15.18 12.75 2.17
N ALA A 62 -16.23 12.38 2.90
CA ALA A 62 -17.51 13.09 2.86
C ALA A 62 -17.38 14.56 3.32
N ARG A 63 -16.55 14.82 4.33
CA ARG A 63 -16.26 16.18 4.80
C ARG A 63 -15.53 17.03 3.77
N LEU A 64 -14.72 16.37 2.91
CA LEU A 64 -14.01 17.01 1.82
C LEU A 64 -14.85 17.09 0.54
N ASN A 65 -16.12 16.65 0.56
CA ASN A 65 -16.98 16.48 -0.60
C ASN A 65 -16.35 15.61 -1.71
N LEU A 66 -15.58 14.61 -1.32
CA LEU A 66 -14.95 13.67 -2.23
C LEU A 66 -15.73 12.36 -2.25
N ASP A 67 -15.89 11.80 -3.45
CA ASP A 67 -16.48 10.47 -3.62
C ASP A 67 -15.44 9.39 -3.26
N ALA A 68 -15.87 8.35 -2.55
CA ALA A 68 -15.04 7.17 -2.28
C ALA A 68 -14.54 6.49 -3.58
N GLN A 69 -15.27 6.63 -4.69
CA GLN A 69 -14.84 6.15 -6.00
C GLN A 69 -13.54 6.81 -6.47
N LEU A 70 -13.27 8.03 -6.03
CA LEU A 70 -12.02 8.74 -6.35
C LEU A 70 -10.78 7.91 -5.98
N LEU A 71 -10.82 7.19 -4.87
CA LEU A 71 -9.71 6.36 -4.39
C LEU A 71 -9.73 4.93 -4.95
N SER A 72 -10.81 4.52 -5.61
CA SER A 72 -11.04 3.11 -5.97
C SER A 72 -10.93 2.79 -7.47
N THR A 73 -10.90 3.80 -8.36
CA THR A 73 -10.87 3.55 -9.81
C THR A 73 -9.61 4.10 -10.47
N CYS A 74 -8.98 3.29 -11.34
CA CYS A 74 -7.84 3.74 -12.16
C CYS A 74 -8.23 4.82 -13.18
N GLU A 75 -9.48 4.87 -13.58
CA GLU A 75 -10.01 5.86 -14.53
C GLU A 75 -9.93 7.30 -14.00
N GLN A 76 -9.94 7.45 -12.67
CA GLN A 76 -9.84 8.75 -12.00
C GLN A 76 -8.42 9.14 -11.60
N LEU A 77 -7.41 8.40 -12.04
CA LEU A 77 -6.02 8.69 -11.70
C LEU A 77 -5.59 10.15 -11.93
N PRO A 78 -5.95 10.82 -13.06
CA PRO A 78 -5.61 12.22 -13.25
C PRO A 78 -6.26 13.13 -12.20
N VAL A 79 -7.47 12.81 -11.76
CA VAL A 79 -8.18 13.57 -10.72
C VAL A 79 -7.51 13.35 -9.37
N CYS A 80 -7.15 12.10 -9.02
CA CYS A 80 -6.39 11.80 -7.80
C CYS A 80 -5.05 12.53 -7.77
N GLN A 81 -4.34 12.58 -8.89
CA GLN A 81 -3.07 13.31 -9.01
C GLN A 81 -3.25 14.81 -8.85
N ALA A 82 -4.33 15.39 -9.41
CA ALA A 82 -4.64 16.80 -9.26
C ALA A 82 -4.93 17.16 -7.79
N TRP A 83 -5.73 16.34 -7.10
CA TRP A 83 -5.99 16.50 -5.66
C TRP A 83 -4.72 16.36 -4.84
N SER A 84 -3.90 15.33 -5.11
CA SER A 84 -2.63 15.13 -4.41
C SER A 84 -1.68 16.33 -4.57
N ARG A 85 -1.62 16.91 -5.77
CA ARG A 85 -0.84 18.13 -6.03
C ARG A 85 -1.40 19.32 -5.25
N TRP A 86 -2.71 19.50 -5.25
CA TRP A 86 -3.36 20.59 -4.53
C TRP A 86 -3.06 20.51 -3.02
N TRP A 87 -3.15 19.32 -2.41
CA TRP A 87 -2.79 19.13 -1.01
C TRP A 87 -1.28 19.31 -0.77
N HIS A 88 -0.45 18.86 -1.70
CA HIS A 88 0.99 19.10 -1.61
C HIS A 88 1.33 20.59 -1.56
N GLU A 89 0.59 21.43 -2.30
CA GLU A 89 0.79 22.90 -2.38
C GLU A 89 -0.01 23.65 -1.29
N ALA A 90 -0.82 22.96 -0.48
CA ALA A 90 -1.62 23.59 0.57
C ALA A 90 -0.75 24.28 1.63
N ALA A 91 -1.31 25.32 2.26
CA ALA A 91 -0.59 26.12 3.27
C ALA A 91 -0.19 25.28 4.51
N GLU A 92 -0.99 24.28 4.85
CA GLU A 92 -0.75 23.34 5.94
C GLU A 92 0.42 22.39 5.67
N GLN A 93 0.85 22.27 4.42
CA GLN A 93 1.96 21.43 3.97
C GLN A 93 1.99 20.03 4.60
N PRO A 94 0.95 19.21 4.42
CA PRO A 94 0.93 17.88 5.02
C PRO A 94 2.14 17.04 4.54
N ASP A 95 2.62 16.17 5.41
CA ASP A 95 3.69 15.22 5.11
C ASP A 95 3.23 14.14 4.13
N GLY A 96 1.93 13.88 4.08
CA GLY A 96 1.38 12.83 3.21
C GLY A 96 -0.13 12.65 3.33
N LEU A 97 -0.61 11.58 2.70
CA LEU A 97 -2.01 11.19 2.62
C LEU A 97 -2.18 9.80 3.20
N LEU A 98 -3.12 9.65 4.14
CA LEU A 98 -3.51 8.37 4.72
C LEU A 98 -4.84 7.93 4.10
N TYR A 99 -4.90 6.76 3.46
CA TYR A 99 -6.08 6.31 2.73
C TYR A 99 -6.29 4.80 2.84
N PRO A 100 -7.53 4.29 2.65
CA PRO A 100 -7.81 2.86 2.72
C PRO A 100 -7.19 2.10 1.52
N SER A 101 -6.79 0.87 1.75
CA SER A 101 -6.46 -0.04 0.65
C SER A 101 -7.71 -0.31 -0.21
N ARG A 102 -7.51 -0.39 -1.53
CA ARG A 102 -8.57 -0.81 -2.46
C ARG A 102 -8.78 -2.31 -2.48
N LEU A 103 -7.77 -3.05 -2.09
CA LEU A 103 -7.73 -4.51 -2.20
C LEU A 103 -8.10 -5.19 -0.89
N LEU A 104 -7.80 -4.55 0.24
CA LEU A 104 -8.11 -5.06 1.56
C LEU A 104 -8.99 -4.07 2.34
N PRO A 105 -10.22 -4.46 2.73
CA PRO A 105 -11.17 -3.55 3.37
C PRO A 105 -10.69 -2.93 4.69
N ARG A 106 -9.74 -3.58 5.38
CA ARG A 106 -9.14 -3.09 6.63
C ARG A 106 -7.74 -2.53 6.45
N GLY A 107 -7.15 -2.72 5.27
CA GLY A 107 -5.82 -2.24 4.94
C GLY A 107 -5.76 -0.72 4.84
N THR A 108 -4.63 -0.18 5.23
CA THR A 108 -4.38 1.26 5.20
C THR A 108 -3.08 1.54 4.48
N ASN A 109 -3.09 2.53 3.58
CA ASN A 109 -1.94 3.00 2.85
C ASN A 109 -1.59 4.43 3.24
N LEU A 110 -0.32 4.76 3.17
CA LEU A 110 0.22 6.08 3.39
C LEU A 110 1.06 6.49 2.18
N ALA A 111 0.73 7.62 1.56
CA ALA A 111 1.53 8.23 0.51
C ALA A 111 2.26 9.43 1.08
N LEU A 112 3.58 9.34 1.20
CA LEU A 112 4.44 10.37 1.79
C LEU A 112 5.01 11.27 0.71
N TYR A 113 4.98 12.57 0.94
CA TYR A 113 5.59 13.55 0.06
C TYR A 113 7.11 13.61 0.29
N GLU A 114 7.84 14.06 -0.72
CA GLU A 114 9.30 14.17 -0.68
C GLU A 114 9.83 15.13 0.37
N ARG A 115 9.02 16.09 0.82
CA ARG A 115 9.39 17.08 1.84
C ARG A 115 9.71 16.49 3.21
N CYS A 116 9.26 15.25 3.47
CA CYS A 116 9.47 14.57 4.74
C CYS A 116 10.43 13.38 4.64
N THR A 117 11.33 13.35 3.64
CA THR A 117 12.31 12.27 3.46
C THR A 117 13.26 12.09 4.64
N ASP A 118 13.45 13.09 5.46
CA ASP A 118 14.25 13.08 6.69
C ASP A 118 13.45 12.60 7.92
N ALA A 119 12.14 12.43 7.77
CA ALA A 119 11.23 12.13 8.86
C ALA A 119 11.12 10.63 9.21
N TRP A 120 11.77 9.75 8.47
CA TRP A 120 11.80 8.33 8.73
C TRP A 120 13.18 7.74 8.47
N GLU A 121 13.36 6.53 8.97
CA GLU A 121 14.46 5.64 8.60
C GLU A 121 13.89 4.37 7.98
N GLU A 122 14.63 3.81 7.05
CA GLU A 122 14.31 2.57 6.37
C GLU A 122 15.27 1.48 6.80
N GLU A 123 14.73 0.33 7.15
CA GLU A 123 15.47 -0.90 7.42
C GLU A 123 15.03 -1.98 6.44
N CYS A 124 15.96 -2.51 5.65
CA CYS A 124 15.71 -3.68 4.82
C CYS A 124 15.77 -4.93 5.70
N LEU A 125 14.65 -5.65 5.79
CA LEU A 125 14.49 -6.79 6.70
C LEU A 125 14.84 -8.14 6.04
N GLY A 126 15.02 -8.17 4.72
CA GLY A 126 15.36 -9.35 3.96
C GLY A 126 14.50 -9.56 2.73
N ASP A 127 14.69 -10.69 2.04
CA ASP A 127 13.89 -11.02 0.87
C ASP A 127 12.46 -11.45 1.25
N LEU A 128 11.53 -11.19 0.32
CA LEU A 128 10.11 -11.41 0.57
C LEU A 128 9.77 -12.91 0.68
N MET A 129 10.46 -13.77 -0.09
CA MET A 129 10.15 -15.19 -0.12
C MET A 129 10.48 -15.91 1.21
N HIS A 130 11.58 -15.52 1.84
CA HIS A 130 12.06 -16.16 3.07
C HIS A 130 11.68 -15.38 4.33
N TRP A 131 10.78 -14.40 4.20
CA TRP A 131 10.29 -13.64 5.34
C TRP A 131 9.61 -14.55 6.37
N PRO A 132 10.16 -14.68 7.58
CA PRO A 132 9.57 -15.49 8.63
C PRO A 132 8.31 -14.80 9.19
N ALA A 133 7.41 -15.59 9.76
CA ALA A 133 6.33 -15.04 10.56
C ALA A 133 6.93 -14.35 11.80
N ILE A 134 6.85 -13.02 11.83
CA ILE A 134 7.22 -12.22 13.00
C ILE A 134 5.94 -11.66 13.58
N SER A 135 5.55 -12.17 14.76
CA SER A 135 4.29 -11.70 15.38
C SER A 135 4.30 -10.18 15.56
N PRO A 136 3.23 -9.46 15.12
CA PRO A 136 1.96 -10.00 14.62
C PRO A 136 1.90 -10.30 13.11
N GLU A 137 2.96 -10.07 12.35
CA GLU A 137 2.95 -10.20 10.89
C GLU A 137 3.03 -11.68 10.46
N PRO A 138 2.17 -12.14 9.52
CA PRO A 138 2.22 -13.49 8.99
C PRO A 138 3.40 -13.70 8.04
N ALA A 139 3.82 -14.94 7.85
CA ALA A 139 4.75 -15.29 6.78
C ALA A 139 4.10 -15.07 5.40
N VAL A 140 4.91 -14.79 4.38
CA VAL A 140 4.40 -14.58 3.02
C VAL A 140 3.60 -15.78 2.50
N LEU A 141 4.02 -17.01 2.83
CA LEU A 141 3.27 -18.22 2.44
C LEU A 141 1.89 -18.28 3.09
N GLU A 142 1.71 -17.79 4.30
CA GLU A 142 0.42 -17.69 4.97
C GLU A 142 -0.48 -16.65 4.29
N ILE A 143 0.10 -15.53 3.84
CA ILE A 143 -0.62 -14.52 3.06
C ILE A 143 -1.09 -15.11 1.73
N LEU A 144 -0.22 -15.82 1.01
CA LEU A 144 -0.57 -16.48 -0.26
C LEU A 144 -1.73 -17.45 -0.08
N ASP A 145 -1.67 -18.29 0.95
CA ASP A 145 -2.70 -19.28 1.26
C ASP A 145 -4.04 -18.60 1.62
N ALA A 146 -4.00 -17.58 2.47
CA ALA A 146 -5.20 -16.82 2.87
C ALA A 146 -5.89 -16.14 1.67
N HIS A 147 -5.14 -15.72 0.67
CA HIS A 147 -5.66 -15.13 -0.58
C HIS A 147 -5.95 -16.16 -1.68
N GLY A 148 -5.65 -17.44 -1.46
CA GLY A 148 -5.80 -18.50 -2.46
C GLY A 148 -4.87 -18.30 -3.67
N TRP A 149 -3.69 -17.75 -3.47
CA TRP A 149 -2.69 -17.52 -4.51
C TRP A 149 -1.64 -18.63 -4.50
N GLY A 150 -1.35 -19.18 -5.68
CA GLY A 150 -0.33 -20.21 -5.85
C GLY A 150 1.04 -19.63 -6.13
N LEU A 151 2.07 -20.43 -5.86
CA LEU A 151 3.46 -20.12 -6.16
C LEU A 151 3.94 -21.02 -7.30
N VAL A 152 4.65 -20.46 -8.30
CA VAL A 152 5.24 -21.18 -9.43
C VAL A 152 6.71 -20.84 -9.59
N GLY A 153 7.48 -21.79 -10.09
CA GLY A 153 8.92 -21.65 -10.37
C GLY A 153 9.79 -22.56 -9.58
#